data_f01d3c06932ae46113b0fed8fffae633
#
_entry.id   f01d3c06932ae46113b0fed8fffae633
#
_cell.length_a   1.000
_cell.length_b   1.000
_cell.length_c   1.000
_cell.angle_alpha   90.00
_cell.angle_beta   90.00
_cell.angle_gamma   90.00
#
_symmetry.space_group_name_H-M   'P 1'
#
loop_
_entity.id
_entity.type
_entity.pdbx_description
1 polymer ?
#
loop_
_entity_poly.entity_id
_entity_poly.type
_entity_poly.pdbx_seq_one_letter_code
_entity_poly.pdbx_strand_id
1 'polypeptide(L)'
;MLRDPGTMWHTVVGQRICETGHLIQTDPFSFTQQGQAWIAQQWLGECAMAVIHHFAGLDGLVLWAAVILAGTFAFLAGRFMRAGLQWPAAAILLVLVIAASSYHFIPRPHLVTILLLTLVTALLCDVEAGRVSMRRLLWLPPLFVLWTNIHGGALGGIATVFLVQMAWLLRGVPEKLGPSEITHLWHRRPAGGETGETPVPQVNPVLIATSLSLCFVAVLVNPYGTALPRVWLSLMHSDLLPRIMIEHAPLRFLSTEGVMILTLAAVYLGLLAATWRRGLRVTWLVPLVWLVLACSRVRHGPLFAVTAAVAIADMLPHSPLPAIFARSGSTLLDPARAAEAVGLRVMAVPALLVALVFGVQTAGIRCPLIGAGWCRLDPSYWPVEATKVLREHLAAQPEDRRVFNDMLFGGYLIYNAPEARVYIDDRCELYRDSGLSRYLELRDHPERIEGLSGNAAPRLALVRSRSQLRRYLEGSPQWSELHRDPTASLFVRKPD
;
A
#
# COMPACT_ATOMS: atom_id res chain seq x y z
N MET A 1 1.79 -1.97 -17.60
CA MET A 1 0.73 -1.02 -17.99
C MET A 1 0.03 -0.50 -16.75
N LEU A 2 -0.15 0.81 -16.64
CA LEU A 2 -0.84 1.43 -15.51
C LEU A 2 -2.36 1.23 -15.67
N ARG A 3 -2.98 0.52 -14.71
CA ARG A 3 -4.44 0.22 -14.70
C ARG A 3 -5.14 0.74 -13.45
N ASP A 4 -4.55 1.73 -12.81
CA ASP A 4 -5.01 2.27 -11.54
C ASP A 4 -5.45 3.73 -11.69
N PRO A 5 -6.75 4.07 -11.51
CA PRO A 5 -7.23 5.43 -11.57
C PRO A 5 -6.69 6.30 -10.42
N GLY A 6 -6.43 5.68 -9.26
CA GLY A 6 -5.94 6.38 -8.09
C GLY A 6 -4.56 7.01 -8.30
N THR A 7 -3.64 6.33 -8.99
CA THR A 7 -2.33 6.92 -9.34
C THR A 7 -2.49 8.25 -10.06
N MET A 8 -3.48 8.36 -10.94
CA MET A 8 -3.71 9.53 -11.78
C MET A 8 -4.24 10.72 -10.98
N TRP A 9 -5.33 10.55 -10.25
CA TRP A 9 -5.91 11.68 -9.51
C TRP A 9 -5.04 12.10 -8.31
N HIS A 10 -4.34 11.17 -7.63
CA HIS A 10 -3.35 11.53 -6.60
C HIS A 10 -2.27 12.45 -7.14
N THR A 11 -1.80 12.18 -8.37
CA THR A 11 -0.81 13.04 -9.04
C THR A 11 -1.37 14.44 -9.27
N VAL A 12 -2.63 14.55 -9.78
CA VAL A 12 -3.28 15.86 -10.04
C VAL A 12 -3.54 16.63 -8.75
N VAL A 13 -3.93 15.95 -7.67
CA VAL A 13 -4.08 16.57 -6.34
C VAL A 13 -2.76 17.16 -5.88
N GLY A 14 -1.67 16.40 -5.95
CA GLY A 14 -0.34 16.86 -5.59
C GLY A 14 0.13 18.04 -6.46
N GLN A 15 -0.09 17.99 -7.78
CA GLN A 15 0.22 19.10 -8.70
C GLN A 15 -0.50 20.37 -8.25
N ARG A 16 -1.81 20.28 -8.00
CA ARG A 16 -2.61 21.43 -7.56
C ARG A 16 -2.12 22.02 -6.23
N ILE A 17 -1.72 21.17 -5.27
CA ILE A 17 -1.15 21.65 -4.00
C ILE A 17 0.19 22.36 -4.24
N CYS A 18 1.07 21.78 -5.06
CA CYS A 18 2.38 22.35 -5.36
C CYS A 18 2.27 23.68 -6.14
N GLU A 19 1.33 23.79 -7.09
CA GLU A 19 1.12 24.97 -7.92
C GLU A 19 0.49 26.14 -7.13
N THR A 20 -0.48 25.82 -6.27
CA THR A 20 -1.21 26.86 -5.52
C THR A 20 -0.58 27.21 -4.20
N GLY A 21 0.28 26.34 -3.65
CA GLY A 21 0.80 26.45 -2.28
C GLY A 21 -0.28 26.24 -1.20
N HIS A 22 -1.48 25.81 -1.58
CA HIS A 22 -2.61 25.66 -0.67
C HIS A 22 -3.12 24.21 -0.66
N LEU A 23 -3.44 23.74 0.55
CA LEU A 23 -4.07 22.44 0.75
C LEU A 23 -5.52 22.47 0.29
N ILE A 24 -5.96 21.36 -0.32
CA ILE A 24 -7.34 21.22 -0.78
C ILE A 24 -8.23 20.98 0.44
N GLN A 25 -9.30 21.79 0.54
CA GLN A 25 -10.31 21.70 1.61
C GLN A 25 -11.73 21.40 1.09
N THR A 26 -11.93 21.52 -0.22
CA THR A 26 -13.21 21.22 -0.88
C THR A 26 -12.95 20.50 -2.20
N ASP A 27 -13.92 19.69 -2.64
CA ASP A 27 -13.78 18.96 -3.91
C ASP A 27 -13.74 19.89 -5.12
N PRO A 28 -12.64 19.84 -5.93
CA PRO A 28 -12.52 20.65 -7.13
C PRO A 28 -12.80 19.88 -8.43
N PHE A 29 -13.06 18.58 -8.39
CA PHE A 29 -13.04 17.71 -9.57
C PHE A 29 -14.40 17.17 -9.99
N SER A 30 -15.32 16.94 -9.04
CA SER A 30 -16.64 16.42 -9.39
C SER A 30 -17.71 17.52 -9.42
N PHE A 31 -18.78 17.27 -10.16
CA PHE A 31 -19.94 18.16 -10.12
C PHE A 31 -20.97 17.72 -9.07
N THR A 32 -20.95 16.44 -8.65
CA THR A 32 -21.86 15.90 -7.65
C THR A 32 -21.49 16.27 -6.22
N GLN A 33 -20.21 16.55 -5.97
CA GLN A 33 -19.68 16.92 -4.66
C GLN A 33 -19.03 18.31 -4.68
N GLN A 34 -19.30 19.11 -5.70
CA GLN A 34 -18.71 20.45 -5.84
C GLN A 34 -18.90 21.29 -4.58
N GLY A 35 -17.81 21.81 -4.03
CA GLY A 35 -17.81 22.63 -2.83
C GLY A 35 -18.01 21.86 -1.52
N GLN A 36 -18.22 20.54 -1.55
CA GLN A 36 -18.24 19.72 -0.35
C GLN A 36 -16.88 19.66 0.30
N ALA A 37 -16.85 19.67 1.62
CA ALA A 37 -15.61 19.55 2.38
C ALA A 37 -14.92 18.22 2.06
N TRP A 38 -13.68 18.32 1.59
CA TRP A 38 -12.80 17.19 1.30
C TRP A 38 -11.36 17.58 1.62
N ILE A 39 -10.61 16.64 2.19
CA ILE A 39 -9.21 16.83 2.55
C ILE A 39 -8.32 15.86 1.77
N ALA A 40 -7.21 16.34 1.26
CA ALA A 40 -6.17 15.52 0.65
C ALA A 40 -5.42 14.76 1.75
N GLN A 41 -5.99 13.63 2.19
CA GLN A 41 -5.50 12.87 3.35
C GLN A 41 -4.09 12.29 3.19
N GLN A 42 -3.55 12.30 1.98
CA GLN A 42 -2.22 11.79 1.62
C GLN A 42 -1.36 12.91 1.00
N TRP A 43 -1.63 14.15 1.36
CA TRP A 43 -1.13 15.37 0.73
C TRP A 43 0.39 15.37 0.47
N LEU A 44 1.19 14.90 1.44
CA LEU A 44 2.65 14.86 1.29
C LEU A 44 3.08 13.77 0.29
N GLY A 45 2.42 12.62 0.32
CA GLY A 45 2.61 11.55 -0.67
C GLY A 45 2.19 12.00 -2.07
N GLU A 46 1.08 12.72 -2.18
CA GLU A 46 0.56 13.30 -3.42
C GLU A 46 1.50 14.36 -4.00
N CYS A 47 2.04 15.25 -3.16
CA CYS A 47 3.07 16.21 -3.56
C CYS A 47 4.35 15.50 -4.05
N ALA A 48 4.80 14.45 -3.36
CA ALA A 48 5.94 13.67 -3.80
C ALA A 48 5.68 13.02 -5.18
N MET A 49 4.48 12.46 -5.39
CA MET A 49 4.08 11.92 -6.70
C MET A 49 4.07 13.01 -7.78
N ALA A 50 3.54 14.20 -7.48
CA ALA A 50 3.53 15.32 -8.42
C ALA A 50 4.93 15.77 -8.84
N VAL A 51 5.85 15.87 -7.88
CA VAL A 51 7.26 16.21 -8.15
C VAL A 51 7.92 15.14 -9.04
N ILE A 52 7.76 13.86 -8.71
CA ILE A 52 8.31 12.76 -9.52
C ILE A 52 7.69 12.79 -10.93
N HIS A 53 6.39 13.01 -11.02
CA HIS A 53 5.68 13.11 -12.30
C HIS A 53 6.16 14.30 -13.13
N HIS A 54 6.44 15.43 -12.52
CA HIS A 54 6.96 16.62 -13.22
C HIS A 54 8.28 16.33 -13.95
N PHE A 55 9.18 15.54 -13.34
CA PHE A 55 10.49 15.22 -13.92
C PHE A 55 10.48 14.01 -14.88
N ALA A 56 9.63 13.02 -14.64
CA ALA A 56 9.71 11.73 -15.33
C ALA A 56 8.34 11.15 -15.73
N GLY A 57 7.26 11.93 -15.65
CA GLY A 57 5.92 11.48 -16.04
C GLY A 57 5.43 10.28 -15.24
N LEU A 58 4.51 9.52 -15.81
CA LEU A 58 3.98 8.30 -15.21
C LEU A 58 5.06 7.20 -15.05
N ASP A 59 6.07 7.19 -15.93
CA ASP A 59 7.20 6.25 -15.84
C ASP A 59 8.00 6.47 -14.56
N GLY A 60 8.19 7.73 -14.14
CA GLY A 60 8.81 8.09 -12.88
C GLY A 60 8.06 7.53 -11.67
N LEU A 61 6.72 7.53 -11.69
CA LEU A 61 5.91 6.98 -10.61
C LEU A 61 6.06 5.46 -10.50
N VAL A 62 6.14 4.75 -11.63
CA VAL A 62 6.39 3.30 -11.63
C VAL A 62 7.80 3.00 -11.13
N LEU A 63 8.80 3.78 -11.53
CA LEU A 63 10.17 3.64 -11.02
C LEU A 63 10.23 3.89 -9.52
N TRP A 64 9.57 4.93 -9.02
CA TRP A 64 9.47 5.21 -7.58
C TRP A 64 8.85 4.03 -6.82
N ALA A 65 7.75 3.46 -7.32
CA ALA A 65 7.14 2.26 -6.76
C ALA A 65 8.12 1.07 -6.76
N ALA A 66 8.82 0.84 -7.87
CA ALA A 66 9.81 -0.21 -8.00
C ALA A 66 10.98 -0.06 -7.00
N VAL A 67 11.45 1.17 -6.78
CA VAL A 67 12.52 1.47 -5.80
C VAL A 67 12.07 1.16 -4.37
N ILE A 68 10.87 1.60 -3.98
CA ILE A 68 10.35 1.30 -2.63
C ILE A 68 10.19 -0.19 -2.41
N LEU A 69 9.59 -0.91 -3.36
CA LEU A 69 9.38 -2.35 -3.28
C LEU A 69 10.72 -3.11 -3.27
N ALA A 70 11.63 -2.77 -4.20
CA ALA A 70 12.95 -3.39 -4.25
C ALA A 70 13.73 -3.17 -2.94
N GLY A 71 13.71 -1.97 -2.38
CA GLY A 71 14.32 -1.66 -1.09
C GLY A 71 13.70 -2.47 0.06
N THR A 72 12.36 -2.57 0.10
CA THR A 72 11.64 -3.35 1.10
C THR A 72 12.02 -4.84 1.05
N PHE A 73 11.98 -5.43 -0.14
CA PHE A 73 12.27 -6.87 -0.30
C PHE A 73 13.76 -7.20 -0.19
N ALA A 74 14.65 -6.29 -0.58
CA ALA A 74 16.08 -6.43 -0.32
C ALA A 74 16.39 -6.39 1.19
N PHE A 75 15.72 -5.51 1.94
CA PHE A 75 15.82 -5.48 3.39
C PHE A 75 15.37 -6.82 4.01
N LEU A 76 14.23 -7.38 3.56
CA LEU A 76 13.72 -8.68 4.03
C LEU A 76 14.67 -9.83 3.66
N ALA A 77 15.20 -9.85 2.42
CA ALA A 77 16.22 -10.81 2.01
C ALA A 77 17.45 -10.76 2.94
N GLY A 78 17.92 -9.56 3.24
CA GLY A 78 19.00 -9.34 4.20
C GLY A 78 18.68 -9.88 5.59
N ARG A 79 17.44 -9.77 6.05
CA ARG A 79 17.02 -10.37 7.33
C ARG A 79 17.00 -11.90 7.30
N PHE A 80 16.51 -12.50 6.21
CA PHE A 80 16.53 -13.97 6.04
C PHE A 80 17.96 -14.50 6.02
N MET A 81 18.86 -13.85 5.30
CA MET A 81 20.28 -14.26 5.24
C MET A 81 20.96 -14.10 6.60
N ARG A 82 20.68 -13.01 7.34
CA ARG A 82 21.18 -12.85 8.73
C ARG A 82 20.61 -13.89 9.69
N ALA A 83 19.43 -14.44 9.39
CA ALA A 83 18.84 -15.55 10.15
C ALA A 83 19.49 -16.90 9.81
N GLY A 84 20.46 -16.94 8.89
CA GLY A 84 21.19 -18.14 8.48
C GLY A 84 20.68 -18.82 7.22
N LEU A 85 19.63 -18.31 6.59
CA LEU A 85 19.19 -18.85 5.30
C LEU A 85 20.25 -18.56 4.22
N GLN A 86 20.67 -19.61 3.52
CA GLN A 86 21.48 -19.45 2.32
C GLN A 86 20.65 -18.83 1.20
N TRP A 87 21.32 -18.14 0.30
CA TRP A 87 20.72 -17.40 -0.79
C TRP A 87 19.58 -18.14 -1.55
N PRO A 88 19.68 -19.44 -1.93
CA PRO A 88 18.57 -20.09 -2.65
C PRO A 88 17.31 -20.22 -1.79
N ALA A 89 17.46 -20.60 -0.52
CA ALA A 89 16.33 -20.74 0.41
C ALA A 89 15.72 -19.36 0.75
N ALA A 90 16.55 -18.34 0.95
CA ALA A 90 16.10 -16.96 1.15
C ALA A 90 15.32 -16.44 -0.08
N ALA A 91 15.78 -16.75 -1.29
CA ALA A 91 15.12 -16.36 -2.54
C ALA A 91 13.73 -17.02 -2.68
N ILE A 92 13.61 -18.32 -2.41
CA ILE A 92 12.31 -19.03 -2.46
C ILE A 92 11.31 -18.40 -1.50
N LEU A 93 11.73 -18.17 -0.24
CA LEU A 93 10.86 -17.54 0.76
C LEU A 93 10.51 -16.11 0.36
N LEU A 94 11.46 -15.35 -0.18
CA LEU A 94 11.23 -13.99 -0.65
C LEU A 94 10.22 -13.95 -1.80
N VAL A 95 10.32 -14.88 -2.77
CA VAL A 95 9.34 -14.99 -3.87
C VAL A 95 7.93 -15.24 -3.33
N LEU A 96 7.79 -16.09 -2.31
CA LEU A 96 6.49 -16.31 -1.66
C LEU A 96 5.96 -15.04 -0.99
N VAL A 97 6.82 -14.28 -0.28
CA VAL A 97 6.44 -13.00 0.35
C VAL A 97 6.03 -11.96 -0.70
N ILE A 98 6.78 -11.87 -1.81
CA ILE A 98 6.47 -10.99 -2.94
C ILE A 98 5.11 -11.40 -3.54
N ALA A 99 4.89 -12.68 -3.82
CA ALA A 99 3.65 -13.18 -4.39
C ALA A 99 2.44 -12.88 -3.49
N ALA A 100 2.58 -13.10 -2.17
CA ALA A 100 1.53 -12.79 -1.19
C ALA A 100 1.25 -11.28 -1.04
N SER A 101 2.16 -10.42 -1.52
CA SER A 101 2.04 -8.95 -1.45
C SER A 101 1.64 -8.32 -2.79
N SER A 102 1.82 -9.01 -3.91
CA SER A 102 1.83 -8.44 -5.27
C SER A 102 0.52 -7.81 -5.71
N TYR A 103 -0.59 -8.27 -5.15
CA TYR A 103 -1.92 -7.75 -5.45
C TYR A 103 -2.04 -6.21 -5.29
N HIS A 104 -1.19 -5.62 -4.45
CA HIS A 104 -1.26 -4.20 -4.12
C HIS A 104 0.00 -3.41 -4.54
N PHE A 105 0.74 -3.88 -5.55
CA PHE A 105 1.90 -3.19 -6.10
C PHE A 105 1.47 -2.13 -7.12
N ILE A 106 0.80 -1.10 -6.62
CA ILE A 106 0.26 0.00 -7.40
C ILE A 106 1.02 1.27 -7.03
N PRO A 107 1.40 2.15 -7.98
CA PRO A 107 2.14 3.39 -7.68
C PRO A 107 1.27 4.42 -6.94
N ARG A 108 1.00 4.18 -5.67
CA ARG A 108 0.24 5.05 -4.75
C ARG A 108 1.02 5.24 -3.45
N PRO A 109 0.70 6.25 -2.64
CA PRO A 109 1.38 6.51 -1.36
C PRO A 109 1.38 5.34 -0.37
N HIS A 110 0.44 4.38 -0.48
CA HIS A 110 0.37 3.20 0.40
C HIS A 110 1.60 2.28 0.34
N LEU A 111 2.41 2.34 -0.73
CA LEU A 111 3.66 1.59 -0.82
C LEU A 111 4.64 1.98 0.29
N VAL A 112 4.63 3.26 0.68
CA VAL A 112 5.42 3.74 1.82
C VAL A 112 4.97 3.07 3.12
N THR A 113 3.67 2.75 3.25
CA THR A 113 3.16 1.98 4.40
C THR A 113 3.74 0.57 4.47
N ILE A 114 3.88 -0.12 3.34
CA ILE A 114 4.50 -1.47 3.29
C ILE A 114 5.95 -1.39 3.79
N LEU A 115 6.71 -0.40 3.31
CA LEU A 115 8.09 -0.17 3.75
C LEU A 115 8.16 0.17 5.25
N LEU A 116 7.39 1.19 5.68
CA LEU A 116 7.49 1.68 7.06
C LEU A 116 7.00 0.65 8.08
N LEU A 117 5.94 -0.11 7.77
CA LEU A 117 5.49 -1.20 8.64
C LEU A 117 6.55 -2.31 8.75
N THR A 118 7.24 -2.62 7.65
CA THR A 118 8.37 -3.56 7.66
C THR A 118 9.48 -3.08 8.60
N LEU A 119 9.88 -1.81 8.50
CA LEU A 119 10.93 -1.23 9.33
C LEU A 119 10.53 -1.13 10.80
N VAL A 120 9.29 -0.72 11.08
CA VAL A 120 8.75 -0.65 12.45
C VAL A 120 8.68 -2.03 13.07
N THR A 121 8.15 -3.03 12.36
CA THR A 121 8.09 -4.42 12.86
C THR A 121 9.50 -4.96 13.12
N ALA A 122 10.44 -4.70 12.22
CA ALA A 122 11.82 -5.10 12.40
C ALA A 122 12.48 -4.42 13.62
N LEU A 123 12.25 -3.13 13.81
CA LEU A 123 12.73 -2.40 14.99
C LEU A 123 12.18 -3.01 16.29
N LEU A 124 10.87 -3.29 16.34
CA LEU A 124 10.24 -3.89 17.51
C LEU A 124 10.83 -5.28 17.81
N CYS A 125 11.01 -6.12 16.78
CA CYS A 125 11.69 -7.42 16.92
C CYS A 125 13.13 -7.27 17.44
N ASP A 126 13.87 -6.29 16.93
CA ASP A 126 15.27 -6.07 17.32
C ASP A 126 15.40 -5.52 18.74
N VAL A 127 14.42 -4.70 19.19
CA VAL A 127 14.35 -4.23 20.58
C VAL A 127 13.99 -5.39 21.51
N GLU A 128 12.96 -6.18 21.20
CA GLU A 128 12.56 -7.32 22.04
C GLU A 128 13.64 -8.40 22.14
N ALA A 129 14.40 -8.57 21.06
CA ALA A 129 15.54 -9.50 21.02
C ALA A 129 16.80 -8.96 21.70
N GLY A 130 16.80 -7.71 22.18
CA GLY A 130 17.99 -7.08 22.76
C GLY A 130 19.09 -6.74 21.76
N ARG A 131 18.83 -6.84 20.45
CA ARG A 131 19.81 -6.50 19.39
C ARG A 131 20.07 -5.01 19.29
N VAL A 132 19.08 -4.20 19.66
CA VAL A 132 19.21 -2.73 19.70
C VAL A 132 18.64 -2.19 21.00
N SER A 133 19.13 -1.05 21.44
CA SER A 133 18.67 -0.38 22.65
C SER A 133 17.21 0.05 22.53
N MET A 134 16.45 -0.06 23.59
CA MET A 134 15.08 0.44 23.72
C MET A 134 14.95 1.95 23.42
N ARG A 135 16.01 2.74 23.59
CA ARG A 135 16.06 4.16 23.21
C ARG A 135 15.74 4.38 21.72
N ARG A 136 15.92 3.36 20.86
CA ARG A 136 15.56 3.43 19.43
C ARG A 136 14.06 3.61 19.21
N LEU A 137 13.21 3.29 20.18
CA LEU A 137 11.76 3.55 20.11
C LEU A 137 11.47 5.07 19.99
N LEU A 138 12.37 5.95 20.43
CA LEU A 138 12.22 7.40 20.29
C LEU A 138 12.33 7.89 18.82
N TRP A 139 12.74 7.05 17.89
CA TRP A 139 12.66 7.34 16.45
C TRP A 139 11.27 7.10 15.86
N LEU A 140 10.38 6.42 16.58
CA LEU A 140 9.02 6.16 16.10
C LEU A 140 8.18 7.45 15.98
N PRO A 141 8.15 8.38 16.96
CA PRO A 141 7.34 9.60 16.84
C PRO A 141 7.63 10.41 15.57
N PRO A 142 8.87 10.81 15.25
CA PRO A 142 9.14 11.55 14.01
C PRO A 142 8.82 10.72 12.75
N LEU A 143 9.01 9.40 12.80
CA LEU A 143 8.60 8.52 11.71
C LEU A 143 7.08 8.55 11.50
N PHE A 144 6.29 8.57 12.59
CA PHE A 144 4.83 8.64 12.50
C PHE A 144 4.33 10.01 12.07
N VAL A 145 5.01 11.11 12.39
CA VAL A 145 4.71 12.41 11.79
C VAL A 145 4.82 12.34 10.27
N LEU A 146 5.93 11.79 9.76
CA LEU A 146 6.12 11.63 8.32
C LEU A 146 5.05 10.72 7.73
N TRP A 147 4.85 9.54 8.31
CA TRP A 147 3.94 8.52 7.80
C TRP A 147 2.48 8.99 7.76
N THR A 148 2.01 9.66 8.79
CA THR A 148 0.65 10.24 8.88
C THR A 148 0.35 11.20 7.73
N ASN A 149 1.33 11.99 7.33
CA ASN A 149 1.18 12.95 6.23
C ASN A 149 1.31 12.29 4.84
N ILE A 150 1.86 11.08 4.75
CA ILE A 150 2.00 10.34 3.49
C ILE A 150 0.80 9.43 3.23
N HIS A 151 0.35 8.64 4.26
CA HIS A 151 -0.70 7.64 4.04
C HIS A 151 -1.38 7.22 5.34
N GLY A 152 -2.70 6.99 5.29
CA GLY A 152 -3.54 6.54 6.41
C GLY A 152 -3.15 5.19 7.03
N GLY A 153 -2.28 4.42 6.39
CA GLY A 153 -1.68 3.21 6.97
C GLY A 153 -0.89 3.44 8.25
N ALA A 154 -0.54 4.69 8.57
CA ALA A 154 0.03 5.10 9.85
C ALA A 154 -0.82 4.63 11.05
N LEU A 155 -2.16 4.61 10.91
CA LEU A 155 -3.06 4.10 11.95
C LEU A 155 -2.77 2.64 12.30
N GLY A 156 -2.59 1.78 11.29
CA GLY A 156 -2.22 0.38 11.49
C GLY A 156 -0.82 0.21 12.08
N GLY A 157 0.12 1.08 11.68
CA GLY A 157 1.46 1.13 12.27
C GLY A 157 1.43 1.46 13.77
N ILE A 158 0.68 2.50 14.16
CA ILE A 158 0.50 2.88 15.58
C ILE A 158 -0.20 1.79 16.37
N ALA A 159 -1.25 1.17 15.82
CA ALA A 159 -1.91 0.05 16.46
C ALA A 159 -0.93 -1.12 16.69
N THR A 160 -0.05 -1.40 15.73
CA THR A 160 1.00 -2.43 15.89
C THR A 160 1.97 -2.07 17.03
N VAL A 161 2.47 -0.83 17.06
CA VAL A 161 3.36 -0.34 18.13
C VAL A 161 2.67 -0.39 19.48
N PHE A 162 1.41 0.05 19.54
CA PHE A 162 0.60 0.02 20.76
C PHE A 162 0.43 -1.40 21.30
N LEU A 163 0.01 -2.34 20.46
CA LEU A 163 -0.20 -3.73 20.87
C LEU A 163 1.10 -4.35 21.42
N VAL A 164 2.22 -4.14 20.74
CA VAL A 164 3.51 -4.69 21.19
C VAL A 164 3.98 -4.04 22.48
N GLN A 165 3.98 -2.72 22.56
CA GLN A 165 4.47 -2.01 23.75
C GLN A 165 3.57 -2.24 24.97
N MET A 166 2.25 -2.31 24.79
CA MET A 166 1.32 -2.67 25.86
C MET A 166 1.54 -4.10 26.35
N ALA A 167 1.76 -5.06 25.42
CA ALA A 167 2.06 -6.41 25.82
C ALA A 167 3.40 -6.53 26.59
N TRP A 168 4.40 -5.72 26.23
CA TRP A 168 5.64 -5.63 27.00
C TRP A 168 5.40 -5.08 28.42
N LEU A 169 4.56 -4.06 28.58
CA LEU A 169 4.21 -3.52 29.90
C LEU A 169 3.43 -4.54 30.75
N LEU A 170 2.46 -5.25 30.14
CA LEU A 170 1.60 -6.22 30.84
C LEU A 170 2.33 -7.50 31.24
N ARG A 171 3.29 -7.97 30.44
CA ARG A 171 4.06 -9.18 30.78
C ARG A 171 5.02 -8.95 31.94
N GLY A 172 5.22 -7.68 32.38
CA GLY A 172 6.37 -7.36 33.20
C GLY A 172 7.63 -7.90 32.51
N VAL A 173 8.74 -7.25 32.56
CA VAL A 173 10.00 -7.72 31.92
C VAL A 173 10.05 -9.25 31.83
N PRO A 174 10.35 -9.85 30.67
CA PRO A 174 10.58 -11.28 30.64
C PRO A 174 11.64 -11.64 31.70
N GLU A 175 11.18 -12.25 32.76
CA GLU A 175 12.06 -12.88 33.72
C GLU A 175 12.90 -13.85 32.90
N LYS A 176 14.20 -13.63 32.90
CA LYS A 176 15.27 -14.45 32.34
C LYS A 176 14.79 -15.61 31.43
N LEU A 177 14.62 -15.39 30.17
CA LEU A 177 14.85 -16.45 29.19
C LEU A 177 16.32 -16.84 29.41
N GLY A 178 16.53 -18.00 30.04
CA GLY A 178 17.86 -18.46 30.41
C GLY A 178 18.84 -18.33 29.24
N PRO A 179 20.14 -18.22 29.50
CA PRO A 179 21.12 -18.10 28.46
C PRO A 179 21.01 -19.32 27.57
N SER A 180 20.26 -19.22 26.49
CA SER A 180 20.32 -20.22 25.44
C SER A 180 21.71 -20.03 24.83
N GLU A 181 22.51 -21.09 24.77
CA GLU A 181 23.87 -21.13 24.19
C GLU A 181 23.95 -20.54 22.76
N ILE A 182 22.81 -20.25 22.17
CA ILE A 182 22.66 -19.65 20.82
C ILE A 182 22.94 -18.14 20.82
N THR A 183 22.85 -17.42 21.94
CA THR A 183 23.17 -15.98 22.02
C THR A 183 24.65 -15.70 21.70
N HIS A 184 25.51 -16.66 21.90
CA HIS A 184 26.94 -16.55 21.57
C HIS A 184 27.24 -16.60 20.06
N LEU A 185 26.33 -17.08 19.24
CA LEU A 185 26.52 -17.18 17.78
C LEU A 185 26.32 -15.85 17.04
N TRP A 186 25.66 -14.86 17.65
CA TRP A 186 25.34 -13.58 16.99
C TRP A 186 26.31 -12.44 17.30
N HIS A 187 27.18 -12.62 18.34
CA HIS A 187 28.18 -11.64 18.74
C HIS A 187 29.56 -12.28 18.86
N ARG A 188 30.21 -12.66 17.77
CA ARG A 188 31.69 -12.72 17.76
C ARG A 188 32.20 -11.27 17.85
N ARG A 189 32.39 -10.79 19.08
CA ARG A 189 33.44 -9.79 19.35
C ARG A 189 34.81 -10.46 19.22
N PRO A 190 35.84 -9.74 18.76
CA PRO A 190 37.19 -10.24 18.81
C PRO A 190 37.54 -10.65 20.25
N ALA A 191 38.20 -11.77 20.40
CA ALA A 191 38.59 -12.33 21.67
C ALA A 191 39.44 -11.33 22.46
N GLY A 192 38.94 -10.95 23.63
CA GLY A 192 39.67 -10.09 24.57
C GLY A 192 38.78 -9.67 25.73
N GLY A 193 38.82 -10.44 26.81
CA GLY A 193 38.56 -9.99 28.18
C GLY A 193 37.11 -10.15 28.70
N GLU A 194 37.02 -11.04 29.66
CA GLU A 194 36.16 -11.07 30.85
C GLU A 194 34.63 -11.28 30.69
N THR A 195 34.17 -12.26 31.45
CA THR A 195 32.79 -12.67 31.76
C THR A 195 31.86 -11.50 31.98
N GLY A 196 31.25 -11.00 30.91
CA GLY A 196 30.19 -10.03 30.97
C GLY A 196 28.89 -10.65 30.45
N GLU A 197 27.99 -11.02 31.33
CA GLU A 197 26.58 -11.30 31.00
C GLU A 197 26.06 -10.11 30.20
N THR A 198 25.60 -10.34 28.97
CA THR A 198 24.91 -9.30 28.18
C THR A 198 23.63 -8.94 28.95
N PRO A 199 23.44 -7.68 29.38
CA PRO A 199 22.27 -7.33 30.17
C PRO A 199 21.03 -7.56 29.29
N VAL A 200 20.12 -8.38 29.77
CA VAL A 200 18.75 -8.46 29.26
C VAL A 200 18.20 -7.02 29.27
N PRO A 201 17.65 -6.50 28.16
CA PRO A 201 17.17 -5.13 28.17
C PRO A 201 16.08 -5.00 29.22
N GLN A 202 16.37 -4.28 30.30
CA GLN A 202 15.36 -3.94 31.30
C GLN A 202 14.31 -3.09 30.60
N VAL A 203 13.06 -3.54 30.63
CA VAL A 203 11.94 -2.74 30.12
C VAL A 203 11.89 -1.45 30.91
N ASN A 204 12.09 -0.35 30.26
CA ASN A 204 11.91 0.95 30.89
C ASN A 204 10.47 1.43 30.60
N PRO A 205 9.54 1.34 31.59
CA PRO A 205 8.14 1.68 31.36
C PRO A 205 7.94 3.15 31.02
N VAL A 206 8.80 4.03 31.53
CA VAL A 206 8.75 5.46 31.23
C VAL A 206 9.08 5.69 29.75
N LEU A 207 10.11 5.03 29.25
CA LEU A 207 10.50 5.15 27.82
C LEU A 207 9.41 4.63 26.90
N ILE A 208 8.78 3.50 27.25
CA ILE A 208 7.65 2.94 26.49
C ILE A 208 6.47 3.92 26.52
N ALA A 209 6.07 4.39 27.69
CA ALA A 209 4.95 5.32 27.83
C ALA A 209 5.23 6.63 27.06
N THR A 210 6.44 7.15 27.14
CA THR A 210 6.87 8.36 26.41
C THR A 210 6.80 8.12 24.89
N SER A 211 7.42 7.04 24.41
CA SER A 211 7.40 6.69 22.97
C SER A 211 5.98 6.55 22.44
N LEU A 212 5.11 5.84 23.18
CA LEU A 212 3.74 5.60 22.79
C LEU A 212 2.90 6.88 22.79
N SER A 213 2.99 7.68 23.84
CA SER A 213 2.28 8.96 23.94
C SER A 213 2.68 9.91 22.80
N LEU A 214 3.98 10.00 22.51
CA LEU A 214 4.48 10.83 21.41
C LEU A 214 4.05 10.28 20.03
N CYS A 215 3.93 8.95 19.85
CA CYS A 215 3.40 8.38 18.62
C CYS A 215 1.91 8.75 18.40
N PHE A 216 1.10 8.76 19.46
CA PHE A 216 -0.30 9.23 19.36
C PHE A 216 -0.37 10.73 19.04
N VAL A 217 0.46 11.55 19.66
CA VAL A 217 0.54 12.98 19.35
C VAL A 217 0.99 13.20 17.91
N ALA A 218 1.92 12.39 17.41
CA ALA A 218 2.44 12.48 16.04
C ALA A 218 1.35 12.40 14.97
N VAL A 219 0.26 11.63 15.21
CA VAL A 219 -0.90 11.56 14.30
C VAL A 219 -1.60 12.90 14.13
N LEU A 220 -1.54 13.77 15.12
CA LEU A 220 -2.15 15.09 15.10
C LEU A 220 -1.24 16.16 14.46
N VAL A 221 0.04 15.83 14.23
CA VAL A 221 1.00 16.70 13.54
C VAL A 221 0.80 16.57 12.03
N ASN A 222 -0.33 17.10 11.55
CA ASN A 222 -0.71 17.17 10.15
C ASN A 222 -1.54 18.45 9.92
N PRO A 223 -1.65 18.95 8.67
CA PRO A 223 -2.33 20.21 8.38
C PRO A 223 -3.83 20.22 8.67
N TYR A 224 -4.45 19.05 8.80
CA TYR A 224 -5.89 18.88 9.02
C TYR A 224 -6.22 18.53 10.48
N GLY A 225 -5.21 18.42 11.36
CA GLY A 225 -5.38 18.11 12.77
C GLY A 225 -6.21 16.82 12.99
N THR A 226 -7.28 16.93 13.79
CA THR A 226 -8.16 15.80 14.12
C THR A 226 -9.09 15.38 12.98
N ALA A 227 -9.26 16.18 11.92
CA ALA A 227 -10.08 15.81 10.78
C ALA A 227 -9.49 14.59 10.05
N LEU A 228 -8.18 14.50 9.95
CA LEU A 228 -7.50 13.40 9.26
C LEU A 228 -7.80 12.01 9.88
N PRO A 229 -7.55 11.74 11.17
CA PRO A 229 -7.92 10.45 11.76
C PRO A 229 -9.43 10.17 11.74
N ARG A 230 -10.29 11.20 11.79
CA ARG A 230 -11.75 11.00 11.64
C ARG A 230 -12.12 10.45 10.27
N VAL A 231 -11.48 10.93 9.20
CA VAL A 231 -11.70 10.39 7.84
C VAL A 231 -11.28 8.92 7.76
N TRP A 232 -10.13 8.56 8.32
CA TRP A 232 -9.69 7.17 8.35
C TRP A 232 -10.66 6.25 9.08
N LEU A 233 -11.16 6.70 10.23
CA LEU A 233 -12.15 5.94 11.01
C LEU A 233 -13.47 5.80 10.23
N SER A 234 -13.92 6.84 9.54
CA SER A 234 -15.14 6.77 8.73
C SER A 234 -15.06 5.74 7.59
N LEU A 235 -13.89 5.65 6.93
CA LEU A 235 -13.64 4.62 5.90
C LEU A 235 -13.65 3.19 6.45
N MET A 236 -13.18 3.02 7.70
CA MET A 236 -13.19 1.71 8.35
C MET A 236 -14.61 1.22 8.66
N HIS A 237 -15.56 2.14 8.90
CA HIS A 237 -16.94 1.83 9.27
C HIS A 237 -17.91 1.79 8.07
N SER A 238 -17.42 1.96 6.83
CA SER A 238 -18.27 1.82 5.65
C SER A 238 -18.68 0.36 5.41
N ASP A 239 -20.00 0.12 5.31
CA ASP A 239 -20.57 -1.19 4.99
C ASP A 239 -20.59 -1.46 3.47
N LEU A 240 -20.50 -0.41 2.67
CA LEU A 240 -20.62 -0.49 1.22
C LEU A 240 -19.27 -0.77 0.54
N LEU A 241 -18.18 -0.21 1.06
CA LEU A 241 -16.84 -0.37 0.47
C LEU A 241 -16.44 -1.84 0.22
N PRO A 242 -16.65 -2.79 1.15
CA PRO A 242 -16.33 -4.20 0.90
C PRO A 242 -17.12 -4.84 -0.25
N ARG A 243 -18.24 -4.25 -0.64
CA ARG A 243 -19.13 -4.79 -1.70
C ARG A 243 -18.79 -4.24 -3.08
N ILE A 244 -18.22 -3.02 -3.16
CA ILE A 244 -17.98 -2.33 -4.43
C ILE A 244 -16.50 -2.23 -4.80
N MET A 245 -15.61 -2.17 -3.82
CA MET A 245 -14.17 -2.04 -4.04
C MET A 245 -13.47 -3.37 -3.79
N ILE A 246 -12.88 -3.94 -4.84
CA ILE A 246 -12.23 -5.26 -4.77
C ILE A 246 -11.16 -5.31 -3.67
N GLU A 247 -10.43 -4.22 -3.48
CA GLU A 247 -9.39 -4.13 -2.44
C GLU A 247 -9.93 -4.16 -1.00
N HIS A 248 -11.18 -3.76 -0.79
CA HIS A 248 -11.86 -3.83 0.49
C HIS A 248 -12.64 -5.14 0.70
N ALA A 249 -12.77 -5.96 -0.33
CA ALA A 249 -13.48 -7.24 -0.25
C ALA A 249 -12.73 -8.24 0.66
N PRO A 250 -13.46 -9.18 1.29
CA PRO A 250 -12.87 -10.31 1.98
C PRO A 250 -11.96 -11.15 1.07
N LEU A 251 -10.92 -11.76 1.66
CA LEU A 251 -10.00 -12.61 0.93
C LEU A 251 -10.73 -13.83 0.35
N ARG A 252 -10.60 -14.02 -0.96
CA ARG A 252 -11.08 -15.23 -1.64
C ARG A 252 -10.00 -16.30 -1.54
N PHE A 253 -10.21 -17.31 -0.71
CA PHE A 253 -9.19 -18.32 -0.37
C PHE A 253 -8.65 -19.08 -1.59
N LEU A 254 -9.48 -19.33 -2.61
CA LEU A 254 -9.11 -20.05 -3.84
C LEU A 254 -8.61 -19.13 -4.96
N SER A 255 -8.55 -17.82 -4.74
CA SER A 255 -7.89 -16.93 -5.71
C SER A 255 -6.37 -17.10 -5.64
N THR A 256 -5.66 -16.65 -6.67
CA THR A 256 -4.18 -16.69 -6.69
C THR A 256 -3.60 -15.97 -5.46
N GLU A 257 -4.13 -14.79 -5.13
CA GLU A 257 -3.73 -14.00 -3.97
C GLU A 257 -4.02 -14.75 -2.67
N GLY A 258 -5.22 -15.37 -2.57
CA GLY A 258 -5.64 -16.16 -1.41
C GLY A 258 -4.70 -17.32 -1.16
N VAL A 259 -4.39 -18.09 -2.19
CA VAL A 259 -3.47 -19.24 -2.09
C VAL A 259 -2.09 -18.79 -1.64
N MET A 260 -1.54 -17.69 -2.18
CA MET A 260 -0.21 -17.20 -1.79
C MET A 260 -0.18 -16.71 -0.33
N ILE A 261 -1.20 -15.95 0.09
CA ILE A 261 -1.33 -15.48 1.48
C ILE A 261 -1.46 -16.66 2.44
N LEU A 262 -2.31 -17.65 2.12
CA LEU A 262 -2.51 -18.83 2.98
C LEU A 262 -1.27 -19.74 3.02
N THR A 263 -0.54 -19.87 1.91
CA THR A 263 0.73 -20.60 1.89
C THR A 263 1.76 -19.94 2.81
N LEU A 264 1.91 -18.62 2.74
CA LEU A 264 2.78 -17.88 3.63
C LEU A 264 2.31 -17.98 5.09
N ALA A 265 0.99 -17.94 5.33
CA ALA A 265 0.41 -18.13 6.65
C ALA A 265 0.73 -19.52 7.22
N ALA A 266 0.66 -20.56 6.40
CA ALA A 266 1.00 -21.91 6.82
C ALA A 266 2.49 -22.02 7.21
N VAL A 267 3.40 -21.43 6.44
CA VAL A 267 4.84 -21.36 6.78
C VAL A 267 5.04 -20.62 8.11
N TYR A 268 4.43 -19.45 8.25
CA TYR A 268 4.53 -18.64 9.46
C TYR A 268 3.97 -19.37 10.70
N LEU A 269 2.76 -19.93 10.61
CA LEU A 269 2.09 -20.63 11.72
C LEU A 269 2.83 -21.92 12.09
N GLY A 270 3.33 -22.66 11.09
CA GLY A 270 4.16 -23.84 11.32
C GLY A 270 5.43 -23.52 12.11
N LEU A 271 6.09 -22.41 11.75
CA LEU A 271 7.30 -21.96 12.45
C LEU A 271 6.97 -21.41 13.85
N LEU A 272 5.87 -20.68 14.01
CA LEU A 272 5.38 -20.21 15.30
C LEU A 272 5.09 -21.39 16.24
N ALA A 273 4.42 -22.43 15.75
CA ALA A 273 4.15 -23.65 16.49
C ALA A 273 5.45 -24.40 16.87
N ALA A 274 6.42 -24.45 15.97
CA ALA A 274 7.71 -25.09 16.22
C ALA A 274 8.56 -24.37 17.28
N THR A 275 8.34 -23.06 17.45
CA THR A 275 9.07 -22.25 18.45
C THR A 275 8.33 -22.10 19.78
N TRP A 276 7.04 -22.52 19.86
CA TRP A 276 6.17 -22.32 21.03
C TRP A 276 6.80 -22.71 22.37
N ARG A 277 7.42 -23.88 22.43
CA ARG A 277 8.02 -24.40 23.65
C ARG A 277 9.33 -23.73 24.09
N ARG A 278 9.91 -22.88 23.22
CA ARG A 278 11.17 -22.18 23.47
C ARG A 278 10.98 -20.73 23.95
N GLY A 279 9.76 -20.34 24.24
CA GLY A 279 9.37 -18.99 24.65
C GLY A 279 8.98 -18.13 23.45
N LEU A 280 7.77 -17.54 23.52
CA LEU A 280 7.23 -16.68 22.46
C LEU A 280 7.57 -15.22 22.72
N ARG A 281 8.11 -14.56 21.72
CA ARG A 281 8.19 -13.09 21.69
C ARG A 281 6.85 -12.50 21.29
N VAL A 282 6.50 -11.34 21.87
CA VAL A 282 5.27 -10.61 21.54
C VAL A 282 5.24 -10.23 20.06
N THR A 283 6.37 -9.80 19.54
CA THR A 283 6.52 -9.38 18.14
C THR A 283 6.24 -10.50 17.12
N TRP A 284 6.45 -11.77 17.52
CA TRP A 284 6.10 -12.91 16.67
C TRP A 284 4.61 -13.11 16.50
N LEU A 285 3.77 -12.51 17.37
CA LEU A 285 2.31 -12.60 17.30
C LEU A 285 1.69 -11.48 16.44
N VAL A 286 2.45 -10.44 16.11
CA VAL A 286 1.98 -9.32 15.28
C VAL A 286 1.36 -9.79 13.96
N PRO A 287 1.97 -10.73 13.20
CA PRO A 287 1.39 -11.20 11.95
C PRO A 287 0.01 -11.87 12.09
N LEU A 288 -0.35 -12.41 13.28
CA LEU A 288 -1.70 -12.98 13.49
C LEU A 288 -2.79 -11.91 13.35
N VAL A 289 -2.55 -10.72 13.89
CA VAL A 289 -3.49 -9.61 13.78
C VAL A 289 -3.63 -9.19 12.30
N TRP A 290 -2.51 -9.06 11.61
CA TRP A 290 -2.53 -8.70 10.19
C TRP A 290 -3.11 -9.80 9.30
N LEU A 291 -2.98 -11.09 9.67
CA LEU A 291 -3.62 -12.21 8.96
C LEU A 291 -5.15 -12.13 9.09
N VAL A 292 -5.66 -11.90 10.30
CA VAL A 292 -7.11 -11.71 10.51
C VAL A 292 -7.63 -10.53 9.70
N LEU A 293 -6.91 -9.41 9.69
CA LEU A 293 -7.25 -8.24 8.90
C LEU A 293 -7.17 -8.53 7.39
N ALA A 294 -6.18 -9.31 6.93
CA ALA A 294 -6.05 -9.72 5.52
C ALA A 294 -7.20 -10.64 5.07
N CYS A 295 -7.67 -11.54 5.94
CA CYS A 295 -8.85 -12.35 5.67
C CYS A 295 -10.12 -11.50 5.57
N SER A 296 -10.24 -10.45 6.38
CA SER A 296 -11.40 -9.55 6.36
C SER A 296 -11.39 -8.57 5.17
N ARG A 297 -10.21 -8.09 4.77
CA ARG A 297 -10.02 -7.16 3.64
C ARG A 297 -8.68 -7.46 2.96
N VAL A 298 -8.73 -7.88 1.70
CA VAL A 298 -7.55 -8.36 0.94
C VAL A 298 -6.41 -7.33 0.87
N ARG A 299 -6.72 -6.04 0.93
CA ARG A 299 -5.73 -4.94 0.96
C ARG A 299 -4.73 -5.02 2.12
N HIS A 300 -5.03 -5.76 3.18
CA HIS A 300 -4.10 -5.98 4.30
C HIS A 300 -3.15 -7.16 4.05
N GLY A 301 -3.32 -7.90 2.94
CA GLY A 301 -2.44 -9.02 2.56
C GLY A 301 -0.95 -8.66 2.53
N PRO A 302 -0.53 -7.55 1.88
CA PRO A 302 0.86 -7.11 1.90
C PRO A 302 1.39 -6.81 3.30
N LEU A 303 0.55 -6.25 4.19
CA LEU A 303 0.93 -5.91 5.56
C LEU A 303 1.14 -7.17 6.41
N PHE A 304 0.27 -8.19 6.22
CA PHE A 304 0.51 -9.52 6.75
C PHE A 304 1.82 -10.09 6.22
N ALA A 305 2.03 -10.06 4.91
CA ALA A 305 3.17 -10.71 4.28
C ALA A 305 4.52 -10.15 4.78
N VAL A 306 4.66 -8.82 4.90
CA VAL A 306 5.92 -8.22 5.36
C VAL A 306 6.13 -8.41 6.86
N THR A 307 5.08 -8.34 7.67
CA THR A 307 5.19 -8.59 9.11
C THR A 307 5.50 -10.06 9.39
N ALA A 308 4.88 -10.99 8.66
CA ALA A 308 5.20 -12.42 8.72
C ALA A 308 6.64 -12.70 8.30
N ALA A 309 7.12 -12.06 7.22
CA ALA A 309 8.51 -12.21 6.77
C ALA A 309 9.52 -11.77 7.85
N VAL A 310 9.26 -10.64 8.53
CA VAL A 310 10.11 -10.18 9.63
C VAL A 310 10.08 -11.17 10.79
N ALA A 311 8.90 -11.65 11.19
CA ALA A 311 8.75 -12.61 12.27
C ALA A 311 9.39 -13.96 11.93
N ILE A 312 9.20 -14.47 10.71
CA ILE A 312 9.85 -15.69 10.21
C ILE A 312 11.38 -15.56 10.33
N ALA A 313 11.96 -14.46 9.83
CA ALA A 313 13.39 -14.24 9.92
C ALA A 313 13.90 -14.27 11.39
N ASP A 314 13.12 -13.73 12.32
CA ASP A 314 13.49 -13.72 13.74
C ASP A 314 13.28 -15.10 14.41
N MET A 315 12.27 -15.88 14.00
CA MET A 315 11.98 -17.21 14.54
C MET A 315 12.94 -18.29 14.02
N LEU A 316 13.43 -18.19 12.79
CA LEU A 316 14.24 -19.24 12.14
C LEU A 316 15.39 -19.76 13.00
N PRO A 317 16.26 -18.92 13.59
CA PRO A 317 17.36 -19.40 14.42
C PRO A 317 16.90 -20.09 15.71
N HIS A 318 15.71 -19.75 16.20
CA HIS A 318 15.11 -20.28 17.41
C HIS A 318 14.27 -21.55 17.18
N SER A 319 14.06 -21.93 15.91
CA SER A 319 13.29 -23.10 15.51
C SER A 319 14.14 -24.39 15.59
N PRO A 320 13.54 -25.58 15.47
CA PRO A 320 14.30 -26.83 15.34
C PRO A 320 14.97 -26.99 13.96
N LEU A 321 14.64 -26.16 12.97
CA LEU A 321 15.11 -26.30 11.60
C LEU A 321 16.65 -26.29 11.45
N PRO A 322 17.44 -25.40 12.11
CA PRO A 322 18.89 -25.45 12.02
C PRO A 322 19.48 -26.82 12.40
N ALA A 323 18.98 -27.43 13.46
CA ALA A 323 19.41 -28.75 13.90
C ALA A 323 18.99 -29.87 12.92
N ILE A 324 17.81 -29.77 12.32
CA ILE A 324 17.32 -30.71 11.30
C ILE A 324 18.19 -30.63 10.05
N PHE A 325 18.46 -29.43 9.54
CA PHE A 325 19.30 -29.25 8.37
C PHE A 325 20.75 -29.67 8.62
N ALA A 326 21.32 -29.38 9.78
CA ALA A 326 22.65 -29.82 10.15
C ALA A 326 22.75 -31.36 10.17
N ARG A 327 21.74 -32.06 10.71
CA ARG A 327 21.74 -33.53 10.72
C ARG A 327 21.62 -34.14 9.33
N SER A 328 20.99 -33.48 8.40
CA SER A 328 20.88 -33.92 6.99
C SER A 328 22.10 -33.54 6.13
N GLY A 329 23.09 -32.91 6.72
CA GLY A 329 24.25 -32.38 5.99
C GLY A 329 23.97 -31.20 5.08
N SER A 330 22.76 -30.64 5.20
CA SER A 330 22.33 -29.50 4.37
C SER A 330 22.82 -28.17 4.96
N THR A 331 23.36 -27.32 4.10
CA THR A 331 23.81 -25.96 4.44
C THR A 331 22.77 -24.87 4.18
N LEU A 332 21.54 -25.25 3.79
CA LEU A 332 20.50 -24.28 3.42
C LEU A 332 20.10 -23.34 4.56
N LEU A 333 20.24 -23.77 5.81
CA LEU A 333 20.03 -22.95 7.00
C LEU A 333 21.20 -23.17 7.95
N ASP A 334 22.15 -22.23 7.99
CA ASP A 334 23.33 -22.25 8.84
C ASP A 334 23.52 -20.89 9.52
N PRO A 335 23.01 -20.72 10.76
CA PRO A 335 23.18 -19.47 11.49
C PRO A 335 24.65 -19.07 11.73
N ALA A 336 25.56 -20.03 11.78
CA ALA A 336 26.98 -19.73 12.01
C ALA A 336 27.64 -19.04 10.82
N ARG A 337 27.19 -19.27 9.62
CA ARG A 337 27.70 -18.63 8.39
C ARG A 337 27.02 -17.30 8.03
N ALA A 338 25.96 -16.94 8.75
CA ALA A 338 25.11 -15.80 8.42
C ALA A 338 25.79 -14.43 8.53
N ALA A 339 26.80 -14.30 9.40
CA ALA A 339 27.34 -12.99 9.77
C ALA A 339 28.28 -12.37 8.72
N GLU A 340 28.91 -13.16 7.85
CA GLU A 340 29.99 -12.68 6.98
C GLU A 340 29.53 -12.13 5.62
N ALA A 341 28.34 -12.48 5.16
CA ALA A 341 27.93 -12.24 3.77
C ALA A 341 26.97 -11.06 3.56
N VAL A 342 26.41 -10.46 4.62
CA VAL A 342 25.28 -9.53 4.54
C VAL A 342 25.70 -8.08 4.76
N GLY A 343 26.39 -7.52 3.78
CA GLY A 343 26.68 -6.08 3.76
C GLY A 343 25.77 -5.33 2.80
N LEU A 344 26.11 -4.10 2.46
CA LEU A 344 25.51 -3.28 1.39
C LEU A 344 25.35 -4.04 0.05
N ARG A 345 26.05 -5.16 -0.13
CA ARG A 345 25.96 -6.05 -1.31
C ARG A 345 24.53 -6.56 -1.57
N VAL A 346 23.71 -6.77 -0.53
CA VAL A 346 22.31 -7.18 -0.69
C VAL A 346 21.48 -6.06 -1.34
N MET A 347 21.82 -4.80 -1.05
CA MET A 347 21.16 -3.64 -1.64
C MET A 347 21.73 -3.29 -3.03
N ALA A 348 22.96 -3.65 -3.32
CA ALA A 348 23.61 -3.35 -4.59
C ALA A 348 22.89 -4.01 -5.78
N VAL A 349 22.44 -5.26 -5.64
CA VAL A 349 21.77 -5.99 -6.73
C VAL A 349 20.41 -5.36 -7.07
N PRO A 350 19.47 -5.13 -6.13
CA PRO A 350 18.23 -4.40 -6.41
C PRO A 350 18.47 -3.00 -6.98
N ALA A 351 19.42 -2.26 -6.43
CA ALA A 351 19.75 -0.92 -6.93
C ALA A 351 20.27 -0.95 -8.37
N LEU A 352 21.16 -1.91 -8.68
CA LEU A 352 21.67 -2.11 -10.04
C LEU A 352 20.57 -2.51 -11.02
N LEU A 353 19.67 -3.43 -10.62
CA LEU A 353 18.54 -3.84 -11.46
C LEU A 353 17.59 -2.67 -11.72
N VAL A 354 17.24 -1.88 -10.70
CA VAL A 354 16.43 -0.68 -10.85
C VAL A 354 17.11 0.33 -11.79
N ALA A 355 18.42 0.57 -11.61
CA ALA A 355 19.17 1.49 -12.46
C ALA A 355 19.27 0.98 -13.91
N LEU A 356 19.48 -0.33 -14.11
CA LEU A 356 19.51 -0.94 -15.43
C LEU A 356 18.16 -0.80 -16.14
N VAL A 357 17.09 -1.14 -15.44
CA VAL A 357 15.73 -1.06 -15.99
C VAL A 357 15.39 0.40 -16.32
N PHE A 358 15.73 1.35 -15.43
CA PHE A 358 15.58 2.77 -15.67
C PHE A 358 16.37 3.24 -16.91
N GLY A 359 17.64 2.81 -17.02
CA GLY A 359 18.49 3.14 -18.18
C GLY A 359 17.93 2.61 -19.51
N VAL A 360 17.43 1.37 -19.52
CA VAL A 360 16.78 0.77 -20.70
C VAL A 360 15.52 1.54 -21.10
N GLN A 361 14.72 1.97 -20.13
CA GLN A 361 13.47 2.71 -20.40
C GLN A 361 13.74 4.14 -20.88
N THR A 362 14.64 4.86 -20.22
CA THR A 362 15.01 6.21 -20.62
C THR A 362 15.68 6.27 -21.99
N ALA A 363 16.46 5.22 -22.34
CA ALA A 363 17.06 5.08 -23.66
C ALA A 363 16.06 4.65 -24.74
N GLY A 364 14.80 4.36 -24.40
CA GLY A 364 13.79 3.92 -25.36
C GLY A 364 14.07 2.56 -26.00
N ILE A 365 14.95 1.75 -25.41
CA ILE A 365 15.34 0.45 -25.93
C ILE A 365 14.14 -0.51 -25.83
N ARG A 366 13.73 -1.08 -26.96
CA ARG A 366 12.68 -2.10 -26.99
C ARG A 366 13.22 -3.41 -26.41
N CYS A 367 12.73 -3.76 -25.22
CA CYS A 367 13.04 -5.04 -24.58
C CYS A 367 11.80 -5.94 -24.64
N PRO A 368 11.91 -7.21 -25.07
CA PRO A 368 10.74 -8.12 -25.15
C PRO A 368 10.02 -8.34 -23.83
N LEU A 369 10.74 -8.30 -22.70
CA LEU A 369 10.19 -8.49 -21.36
C LEU A 369 9.62 -7.22 -20.74
N ILE A 370 10.18 -6.05 -21.09
CA ILE A 370 9.89 -4.77 -20.45
C ILE A 370 9.09 -3.86 -21.38
N GLY A 371 9.16 -4.08 -22.68
CA GLY A 371 8.56 -3.23 -23.71
C GLY A 371 9.37 -1.96 -23.98
N ALA A 372 8.76 -1.01 -24.69
CA ALA A 372 9.31 0.32 -24.91
C ALA A 372 8.43 1.33 -24.16
N GLY A 373 8.86 1.75 -22.98
CA GLY A 373 8.07 2.63 -22.09
C GLY A 373 7.11 1.85 -21.18
N TRP A 374 7.01 2.29 -19.92
CA TRP A 374 6.31 1.54 -18.86
C TRP A 374 4.85 1.86 -18.73
N CYS A 375 4.49 3.11 -19.00
CA CYS A 375 3.18 3.65 -18.70
C CYS A 375 2.46 4.11 -19.96
N ARG A 376 2.33 3.22 -20.94
CA ARG A 376 1.36 3.47 -22.00
C ARG A 376 -0.04 3.13 -21.47
N LEU A 377 -0.94 4.11 -21.60
CA LEU A 377 -2.36 3.91 -21.34
C LEU A 377 -2.87 2.88 -22.36
N ASP A 378 -3.39 1.77 -21.85
CA ASP A 378 -3.90 0.67 -22.67
C ASP A 378 -5.29 1.05 -23.22
N PRO A 379 -5.48 1.24 -24.53
CA PRO A 379 -6.78 1.59 -25.08
C PRO A 379 -7.86 0.51 -24.90
N SER A 380 -7.45 -0.73 -24.62
CA SER A 380 -8.39 -1.80 -24.30
C SER A 380 -8.95 -1.72 -22.87
N TYR A 381 -8.35 -0.86 -22.05
CA TYR A 381 -8.73 -0.67 -20.64
C TYR A 381 -9.20 0.76 -20.36
N TRP A 382 -8.52 1.76 -20.92
CA TRP A 382 -8.82 3.17 -20.75
C TRP A 382 -9.54 3.75 -21.95
N PRO A 383 -10.47 4.69 -21.78
CA PRO A 383 -11.27 5.29 -22.85
C PRO A 383 -10.46 6.35 -23.63
N VAL A 384 -9.31 5.96 -24.19
CA VAL A 384 -8.35 6.90 -24.79
C VAL A 384 -8.95 7.67 -25.95
N GLU A 385 -9.57 6.98 -26.93
CA GLU A 385 -10.16 7.61 -28.11
C GLU A 385 -11.42 8.40 -27.76
N ALA A 386 -12.29 7.83 -26.92
CA ALA A 386 -13.48 8.54 -26.44
C ALA A 386 -13.12 9.83 -25.68
N THR A 387 -11.99 9.86 -24.98
CA THR A 387 -11.52 11.07 -24.26
C THR A 387 -11.01 12.14 -25.19
N LYS A 388 -10.43 11.79 -26.35
CA LYS A 388 -10.09 12.79 -27.38
C LYS A 388 -11.33 13.50 -27.89
N VAL A 389 -12.36 12.72 -28.28
CA VAL A 389 -13.66 13.26 -28.72
C VAL A 389 -14.33 14.10 -27.62
N LEU A 390 -14.25 13.63 -26.37
CA LEU A 390 -14.74 14.40 -25.21
C LEU A 390 -14.06 15.77 -25.11
N ARG A 391 -12.74 15.84 -25.22
CA ARG A 391 -11.99 17.10 -25.13
C ARG A 391 -12.27 18.03 -26.31
N GLU A 392 -12.41 17.48 -27.51
CA GLU A 392 -12.82 18.25 -28.70
C GLU A 392 -14.22 18.84 -28.49
N HIS A 393 -15.17 18.08 -27.98
CA HIS A 393 -16.52 18.55 -27.65
C HIS A 393 -16.47 19.66 -26.58
N LEU A 394 -15.71 19.47 -25.49
CA LEU A 394 -15.58 20.46 -24.42
C LEU A 394 -14.86 21.75 -24.85
N ALA A 395 -13.98 21.66 -25.84
CA ALA A 395 -13.37 22.85 -26.43
C ALA A 395 -14.36 23.68 -27.26
N ALA A 396 -15.32 23.01 -27.92
CA ALA A 396 -16.39 23.65 -28.69
C ALA A 396 -17.57 24.10 -27.80
N GLN A 397 -17.86 23.38 -26.72
CA GLN A 397 -19.00 23.59 -25.81
C GLN A 397 -18.53 23.49 -24.34
N PRO A 398 -17.85 24.52 -23.79
CA PRO A 398 -17.29 24.48 -22.43
C PRO A 398 -18.31 24.36 -21.31
N GLU A 399 -19.59 24.66 -21.57
CA GLU A 399 -20.70 24.51 -20.62
C GLU A 399 -21.06 23.05 -20.33
N ASP A 400 -20.76 22.12 -21.26
CA ASP A 400 -21.11 20.71 -21.16
C ASP A 400 -20.19 19.88 -20.26
N ARG A 401 -19.42 20.55 -19.38
CA ARG A 401 -18.38 19.90 -18.56
C ARG A 401 -18.86 18.84 -17.56
N ARG A 402 -20.15 18.67 -17.31
CA ARG A 402 -20.71 17.68 -16.37
C ARG A 402 -20.82 16.32 -17.05
N VAL A 403 -19.86 15.42 -16.73
CA VAL A 403 -19.73 14.11 -17.36
C VAL A 403 -20.16 13.03 -16.39
N PHE A 404 -21.26 12.30 -16.69
CA PHE A 404 -21.51 11.02 -16.03
C PHE A 404 -20.46 10.03 -16.50
N ASN A 405 -19.82 9.31 -15.59
CA ASN A 405 -18.76 8.40 -15.93
C ASN A 405 -18.83 7.10 -15.14
N ASP A 406 -18.34 6.02 -15.71
CA ASP A 406 -17.98 4.81 -14.94
C ASP A 406 -16.96 5.18 -13.85
N MET A 407 -17.15 4.69 -12.63
CA MET A 407 -16.32 5.03 -11.48
C MET A 407 -14.82 4.80 -11.77
N LEU A 408 -14.49 3.75 -12.51
CA LEU A 408 -13.10 3.46 -12.88
C LEU A 408 -12.49 4.52 -13.81
N PHE A 409 -13.32 5.20 -14.60
CA PHE A 409 -12.86 6.27 -15.49
C PHE A 409 -12.68 7.62 -14.76
N GLY A 410 -13.18 7.77 -13.53
CA GLY A 410 -13.16 9.05 -12.82
C GLY A 410 -11.75 9.61 -12.63
N GLY A 411 -10.87 8.87 -11.98
CA GLY A 411 -9.47 9.29 -11.79
C GLY A 411 -8.71 9.47 -13.10
N TYR A 412 -9.02 8.66 -14.12
CA TYR A 412 -8.46 8.80 -15.46
C TYR A 412 -8.90 10.14 -16.11
N LEU A 413 -10.19 10.51 -16.01
CA LEU A 413 -10.71 11.77 -16.56
C LEU A 413 -10.14 12.99 -15.83
N ILE A 414 -10.01 12.94 -14.51
CA ILE A 414 -9.39 14.02 -13.72
C ILE A 414 -7.98 14.34 -14.25
N TYR A 415 -7.25 13.33 -14.71
CA TYR A 415 -5.89 13.50 -15.24
C TYR A 415 -5.87 13.86 -16.73
N ASN A 416 -6.67 13.17 -17.58
CA ASN A 416 -6.58 13.28 -19.04
C ASN A 416 -7.56 14.29 -19.68
N ALA A 417 -8.60 14.71 -18.94
CA ALA A 417 -9.58 15.70 -19.36
C ALA A 417 -9.93 16.65 -18.20
N PRO A 418 -8.96 17.49 -17.75
CA PRO A 418 -9.14 18.35 -16.58
C PRO A 418 -10.26 19.39 -16.74
N GLU A 419 -10.74 19.63 -17.95
CA GLU A 419 -11.89 20.47 -18.28
C GLU A 419 -13.21 19.83 -17.82
N ALA A 420 -13.28 18.49 -17.80
CA ALA A 420 -14.45 17.73 -17.39
C ALA A 420 -14.66 17.80 -15.87
N ARG A 421 -15.94 17.73 -15.47
CA ARG A 421 -16.33 17.50 -14.07
C ARG A 421 -16.95 16.12 -13.98
N VAL A 422 -16.32 15.24 -13.23
CA VAL A 422 -16.74 13.84 -13.12
C VAL A 422 -17.98 13.69 -12.23
N TYR A 423 -18.80 12.69 -12.51
CA TYR A 423 -19.90 12.29 -11.63
C TYR A 423 -19.38 11.61 -10.36
N ILE A 424 -18.40 10.72 -10.54
CA ILE A 424 -17.81 9.89 -9.50
C ILE A 424 -16.36 9.48 -9.84
N ASP A 425 -15.59 9.24 -8.82
CA ASP A 425 -14.25 8.63 -8.89
C ASP A 425 -14.00 7.73 -7.66
N ASP A 426 -12.80 7.19 -7.49
CA ASP A 426 -12.45 6.27 -6.42
C ASP A 426 -12.05 6.94 -5.08
N ARG A 427 -12.30 8.25 -4.90
CA ARG A 427 -12.18 8.95 -3.60
C ARG A 427 -13.39 8.64 -2.70
N CYS A 428 -13.46 7.41 -2.23
CA CYS A 428 -14.62 6.90 -1.49
C CYS A 428 -14.94 7.69 -0.22
N GLU A 429 -13.95 8.32 0.42
CA GLU A 429 -14.12 9.18 1.58
C GLU A 429 -14.91 10.45 1.27
N LEU A 430 -14.84 10.95 0.03
CA LEU A 430 -15.61 12.10 -0.44
C LEU A 430 -17.08 11.73 -0.65
N TYR A 431 -17.31 10.67 -1.41
CA TYR A 431 -18.68 10.28 -1.79
C TYR A 431 -19.45 9.62 -0.66
N ARG A 432 -18.75 8.97 0.29
CA ARG A 432 -19.35 8.19 1.39
C ARG A 432 -20.34 7.14 0.87
N ASP A 433 -20.96 6.37 1.73
CA ASP A 433 -21.92 5.34 1.33
C ASP A 433 -23.14 5.91 0.58
N SER A 434 -23.57 7.14 0.90
CA SER A 434 -24.71 7.78 0.22
C SER A 434 -24.45 8.12 -1.26
N GLY A 435 -23.29 8.68 -1.58
CA GLY A 435 -22.90 8.98 -2.96
C GLY A 435 -22.62 7.75 -3.79
N LEU A 436 -21.96 6.76 -3.16
CA LEU A 436 -21.68 5.46 -3.77
C LEU A 436 -22.97 4.68 -4.06
N SER A 437 -23.95 4.67 -3.13
CA SER A 437 -25.25 4.04 -3.34
C SER A 437 -26.02 4.68 -4.50
N ARG A 438 -26.01 6.02 -4.59
CA ARG A 438 -26.65 6.75 -5.70
C ARG A 438 -26.03 6.38 -7.05
N TYR A 439 -24.70 6.25 -7.11
CA TYR A 439 -24.04 5.79 -8.33
C TYR A 439 -24.43 4.36 -8.71
N LEU A 440 -24.47 3.44 -7.74
CA LEU A 440 -24.89 2.06 -7.97
C LEU A 440 -26.34 1.98 -8.46
N GLU A 441 -27.21 2.79 -7.89
CA GLU A 441 -28.61 2.89 -8.30
C GLU A 441 -28.75 3.30 -9.77
N LEU A 442 -28.01 4.31 -10.23
CA LEU A 442 -28.00 4.73 -11.64
C LEU A 442 -27.35 3.69 -12.57
N ARG A 443 -26.36 2.93 -12.09
CA ARG A 443 -25.76 1.84 -12.84
C ARG A 443 -26.71 0.69 -13.04
N ASP A 444 -27.49 0.33 -11.99
CA ASP A 444 -28.39 -0.83 -11.97
C ASP A 444 -29.79 -0.47 -12.50
N HIS A 445 -30.18 0.82 -12.46
CA HIS A 445 -31.41 1.42 -12.96
C HIS A 445 -31.12 2.59 -13.89
N PRO A 446 -30.64 2.31 -15.14
CA PRO A 446 -30.19 3.33 -16.08
C PRO A 446 -31.21 4.41 -16.43
N GLU A 447 -32.50 4.09 -16.39
CA GLU A 447 -33.63 5.00 -16.68
C GLU A 447 -33.68 6.18 -15.73
N ARG A 448 -33.14 6.06 -14.52
CA ARG A 448 -33.12 7.13 -13.53
C ARG A 448 -32.18 8.27 -13.88
N ILE A 449 -31.25 8.08 -14.86
CA ILE A 449 -30.35 9.15 -15.31
C ILE A 449 -31.12 10.32 -15.94
N GLU A 450 -32.26 10.04 -16.57
CA GLU A 450 -33.14 11.07 -17.19
C GLU A 450 -33.87 11.92 -16.15
N GLY A 451 -34.16 11.33 -14.98
CA GLY A 451 -34.77 12.05 -13.85
C GLY A 451 -33.83 13.02 -13.13
N LEU A 452 -32.51 13.01 -13.45
CA LEU A 452 -31.61 13.97 -12.87
C LEU A 452 -31.81 15.35 -13.49
N SER A 453 -31.98 16.37 -12.64
CA SER A 453 -32.27 17.74 -13.05
C SER A 453 -31.33 18.76 -12.40
N GLY A 454 -31.29 19.97 -12.90
CA GLY A 454 -30.49 21.07 -12.39
C GLY A 454 -28.98 20.75 -12.38
N ASN A 455 -28.33 21.05 -11.28
CA ASN A 455 -26.87 20.83 -11.13
C ASN A 455 -26.48 19.34 -11.05
N ALA A 456 -27.41 18.45 -10.78
CA ALA A 456 -27.15 17.00 -10.72
C ALA A 456 -27.25 16.33 -12.10
N ALA A 457 -27.85 17.00 -13.12
CA ALA A 457 -28.01 16.44 -14.45
C ALA A 457 -26.68 16.48 -15.22
N PRO A 458 -26.21 15.31 -15.71
CA PRO A 458 -25.06 15.28 -16.61
C PRO A 458 -25.44 15.81 -18.01
N ARG A 459 -24.48 16.45 -18.68
CA ARG A 459 -24.59 16.88 -20.09
C ARG A 459 -23.97 15.84 -21.01
N LEU A 460 -22.99 15.13 -20.53
CA LEU A 460 -22.28 14.07 -21.24
C LEU A 460 -22.28 12.78 -20.41
N ALA A 461 -22.18 11.64 -21.08
CA ALA A 461 -22.02 10.34 -20.43
C ALA A 461 -20.92 9.53 -21.12
N LEU A 462 -19.85 9.24 -20.38
CA LEU A 462 -18.74 8.36 -20.80
C LEU A 462 -18.84 7.04 -20.04
N VAL A 463 -19.28 6.00 -20.71
CA VAL A 463 -19.63 4.72 -20.11
C VAL A 463 -18.93 3.56 -20.81
N ARG A 464 -18.74 2.45 -20.10
CA ARG A 464 -18.17 1.24 -20.71
C ARG A 464 -19.07 0.70 -21.80
N SER A 465 -18.46 0.28 -22.92
CA SER A 465 -19.17 -0.21 -24.10
C SER A 465 -20.05 -1.46 -23.85
N ARG A 466 -19.77 -2.22 -22.78
CA ARG A 466 -20.55 -3.42 -22.40
C ARG A 466 -21.53 -3.17 -21.24
N SER A 467 -21.69 -1.90 -20.77
CA SER A 467 -22.56 -1.59 -19.63
C SER A 467 -24.06 -1.63 -20.02
N GLN A 468 -24.92 -1.82 -19.02
CA GLN A 468 -26.36 -1.70 -19.19
C GLN A 468 -26.75 -0.26 -19.51
N LEU A 469 -26.07 0.70 -18.85
CA LEU A 469 -26.32 2.13 -19.07
C LEU A 469 -26.06 2.52 -20.54
N ARG A 470 -24.98 2.02 -21.18
CA ARG A 470 -24.76 2.28 -22.61
C ARG A 470 -25.95 1.83 -23.47
N ARG A 471 -26.45 0.60 -23.24
CA ARG A 471 -27.60 0.07 -24.00
C ARG A 471 -28.85 0.91 -23.84
N TYR A 472 -29.07 1.42 -22.64
CA TYR A 472 -30.17 2.33 -22.34
C TYR A 472 -30.02 3.66 -23.09
N LEU A 473 -28.84 4.32 -22.99
CA LEU A 473 -28.57 5.60 -23.63
C LEU A 473 -28.67 5.52 -25.16
N GLU A 474 -28.25 4.43 -25.76
CA GLU A 474 -28.36 4.19 -27.22
C GLU A 474 -29.83 4.15 -27.68
N GLY A 475 -30.74 3.63 -26.85
CA GLY A 475 -32.17 3.58 -27.16
C GLY A 475 -32.97 4.82 -26.74
N SER A 476 -32.36 5.73 -25.97
CA SER A 476 -33.06 6.91 -25.45
C SER A 476 -33.13 8.06 -26.47
N PRO A 477 -34.31 8.67 -26.66
CA PRO A 477 -34.47 9.83 -27.53
C PRO A 477 -33.73 11.08 -27.01
N GLN A 478 -33.43 11.14 -25.69
CA GLN A 478 -32.78 12.28 -25.05
C GLN A 478 -31.27 12.32 -25.24
N TRP A 479 -30.66 11.21 -25.72
CA TRP A 479 -29.22 11.10 -25.88
C TRP A 479 -28.81 10.90 -27.33
N SER A 480 -27.61 11.37 -27.69
CA SER A 480 -26.99 11.15 -28.99
C SER A 480 -25.58 10.64 -28.80
N GLU A 481 -25.22 9.56 -29.50
CA GLU A 481 -23.88 8.97 -29.41
C GLU A 481 -22.89 9.82 -30.22
N LEU A 482 -21.81 10.28 -29.58
CA LEU A 482 -20.72 11.02 -30.21
C LEU A 482 -19.56 10.10 -30.63
N HIS A 483 -19.33 9.02 -29.86
CA HIS A 483 -18.22 8.09 -30.11
C HIS A 483 -18.53 6.72 -29.53
N ARG A 484 -18.02 5.69 -30.22
CA ARG A 484 -18.03 4.31 -29.73
C ARG A 484 -16.75 3.60 -30.12
N ASP A 485 -16.15 2.95 -29.14
CA ASP A 485 -15.05 2.00 -29.33
C ASP A 485 -15.27 0.74 -28.47
N PRO A 486 -14.40 -0.30 -28.52
CA PRO A 486 -14.56 -1.52 -27.71
C PRO A 486 -14.50 -1.29 -26.20
N THR A 487 -13.94 -0.18 -25.75
CA THR A 487 -13.71 0.15 -24.32
C THR A 487 -14.84 1.04 -23.78
N ALA A 488 -15.19 2.12 -24.51
CA ALA A 488 -16.13 3.12 -24.05
C ALA A 488 -17.04 3.67 -25.15
N SER A 489 -18.18 4.21 -24.74
CA SER A 489 -19.05 5.04 -25.59
C SER A 489 -19.27 6.38 -24.90
N LEU A 490 -19.27 7.43 -25.71
CA LEU A 490 -19.53 8.82 -25.28
C LEU A 490 -20.87 9.28 -25.86
N PHE A 491 -21.71 9.79 -25.01
CA PHE A 491 -23.02 10.34 -25.37
C PHE A 491 -23.13 11.80 -24.93
N VAL A 492 -23.90 12.59 -25.67
CA VAL A 492 -24.33 13.94 -25.29
C VAL A 492 -25.84 13.98 -25.09
N ARG A 493 -26.27 14.66 -24.05
CA ARG A 493 -27.70 14.90 -23.79
C ARG A 493 -28.20 15.99 -24.74
N LYS A 494 -29.24 15.68 -25.51
CA LYS A 494 -29.90 16.65 -26.39
C LYS A 494 -30.47 17.80 -25.59
N PRO A 495 -30.53 19.02 -26.12
CA PRO A 495 -31.28 20.11 -25.53
C PRO A 495 -32.74 19.71 -25.37
N ASP A 496 -33.38 20.14 -24.27
CA ASP A 496 -34.83 19.97 -24.04
C ASP A 496 -35.63 20.73 -25.08
#